data_6085126afcdc58b9ac23565537b13ea2
#
_entry.id   6085126afcdc58b9ac23565537b13ea2
#
_cell.length_a   1.000
_cell.length_b   1.000
_cell.length_c   1.000
_cell.angle_alpha   90.00
_cell.angle_beta   90.00
_cell.angle_gamma   90.00
#
_symmetry.space_group_name_H-M   'P 1'
#
loop_
_entity.id
_entity.type
_entity.pdbx_description
1 polymer ?
#
loop_
_entity_poly.entity_id
_entity_poly.type
_entity_poly.pdbx_seq_one_letter_code
_entity_poly.pdbx_strand_id
1 'polypeptide(L)'
;LSSVGKGAWGEQTRFFFDLTPDRVLEAVEESGFRCTGRCMALNSFENRVYDVELELDEGAAPAAKGFAADRRVAKFYRPGRWSEKQILEEHRFLQDLRDAEIPAVAALPFPDGSTLRKTKQGDIWFALFPKVGGRAPDEFTDEQLKRIGRLLARVHNVGASREAPSRILIGPDSYGRANLEFLLKGD
;
A
#
# COMPACT_ATOMS: atom_id res chain seq x y z
N LEU A 1 -7.51 5.49 -38.34
CA LEU A 1 -7.99 5.34 -36.96
C LEU A 1 -7.29 4.12 -36.36
N SER A 2 -6.13 4.33 -35.75
CA SER A 2 -5.31 3.29 -35.18
C SER A 2 -5.99 2.74 -33.91
N SER A 3 -6.29 1.45 -33.90
CA SER A 3 -6.59 0.69 -32.71
C SER A 3 -5.33 0.71 -31.83
N VAL A 4 -5.33 1.59 -30.83
CA VAL A 4 -4.37 1.49 -29.74
C VAL A 4 -4.62 0.15 -29.08
N GLY A 5 -3.67 -0.77 -29.22
CA GLY A 5 -3.75 -2.10 -28.66
C GLY A 5 -4.16 -2.03 -27.19
N LYS A 6 -5.08 -2.90 -26.78
CA LYS A 6 -5.44 -3.12 -25.37
C LYS A 6 -4.15 -3.59 -24.70
N GLY A 7 -3.37 -2.64 -24.16
CA GLY A 7 -2.20 -2.97 -23.41
C GLY A 7 -2.59 -3.90 -22.25
N ALA A 8 -1.68 -4.74 -21.80
CA ALA A 8 -1.85 -5.69 -20.68
C ALA A 8 -2.38 -5.03 -19.38
N TRP A 9 -2.65 -3.76 -19.41
CA TRP A 9 -2.94 -2.88 -18.29
C TRP A 9 -4.42 -2.43 -18.18
N GLY A 10 -5.28 -2.71 -19.19
CA GLY A 10 -6.69 -2.30 -19.20
C GLY A 10 -6.94 -0.77 -19.26
N GLU A 11 -8.13 -0.35 -19.67
CA GLU A 11 -8.50 1.07 -19.78
C GLU A 11 -8.48 1.81 -18.43
N GLN A 12 -8.77 1.13 -17.32
CA GLN A 12 -8.76 1.69 -15.98
C GLN A 12 -7.37 2.16 -15.52
N THR A 13 -6.30 1.66 -16.12
CA THR A 13 -4.93 2.08 -15.82
C THR A 13 -4.64 3.51 -16.29
N ARG A 14 -5.39 4.03 -17.27
CA ARG A 14 -5.24 5.41 -17.74
C ARG A 14 -5.40 6.42 -16.60
N PHE A 15 -6.41 6.27 -15.77
CA PHE A 15 -6.63 7.16 -14.62
C PHE A 15 -5.50 7.07 -13.59
N PHE A 16 -4.85 5.90 -13.47
CA PHE A 16 -3.73 5.71 -12.57
C PHE A 16 -2.47 6.47 -13.04
N PHE A 17 -2.23 6.59 -14.33
CA PHE A 17 -1.14 7.43 -14.87
C PHE A 17 -1.45 8.92 -14.77
N ASP A 18 -2.71 9.30 -14.79
CA ASP A 18 -3.18 10.67 -14.66
C ASP A 18 -3.22 11.16 -13.19
N LEU A 19 -2.80 10.33 -12.22
CA LEU A 19 -2.76 10.69 -10.81
C LEU A 19 -1.65 11.70 -10.53
N THR A 20 -1.99 12.98 -10.70
CA THR A 20 -1.10 14.12 -10.44
C THR A 20 -0.96 14.40 -8.93
N PRO A 21 0.07 15.13 -8.48
CA PRO A 21 0.18 15.59 -7.08
C PRO A 21 -1.08 16.29 -6.58
N ASP A 22 -1.69 17.15 -7.39
CA ASP A 22 -2.92 17.87 -7.00
C ASP A 22 -4.08 16.91 -6.72
N ARG A 23 -4.26 15.88 -7.55
CA ARG A 23 -5.28 14.84 -7.33
C ARG A 23 -5.00 13.99 -6.10
N VAL A 24 -3.71 13.78 -5.79
CA VAL A 24 -3.31 13.10 -4.54
C VAL A 24 -3.70 13.93 -3.33
N LEU A 25 -3.38 15.23 -3.34
CA LEU A 25 -3.73 16.16 -2.26
C LEU A 25 -5.26 16.25 -2.09
N GLU A 26 -6.00 16.43 -3.18
CA GLU A 26 -7.47 16.45 -3.18
C GLU A 26 -8.06 15.19 -2.52
N ALA A 27 -7.58 13.99 -2.88
CA ALA A 27 -8.05 12.74 -2.30
C ALA A 27 -7.77 12.64 -0.77
N VAL A 28 -6.62 13.15 -0.34
CA VAL A 28 -6.25 13.18 1.09
C VAL A 28 -7.11 14.19 1.84
N GLU A 29 -7.36 15.37 1.28
CA GLU A 29 -8.20 16.42 1.87
C GLU A 29 -9.67 16.01 1.95
N GLU A 30 -10.21 15.35 0.94
CA GLU A 30 -11.56 14.77 0.96
C GLU A 30 -11.73 13.69 2.04
N SER A 31 -10.62 13.14 2.53
CA SER A 31 -10.61 12.19 3.64
C SER A 31 -10.62 12.83 5.02
N GLY A 32 -10.69 14.18 5.09
CA GLY A 32 -10.79 14.94 6.33
C GLY A 32 -9.46 15.45 6.89
N PHE A 33 -8.38 15.39 6.10
CA PHE A 33 -7.09 15.97 6.45
C PHE A 33 -6.86 17.30 5.73
N ARG A 34 -6.06 18.18 6.30
CA ARG A 34 -5.60 19.40 5.62
C ARG A 34 -4.17 19.22 5.18
N CYS A 35 -3.89 19.51 3.92
CA CYS A 35 -2.57 19.37 3.33
C CYS A 35 -1.88 20.74 3.23
N THR A 36 -0.55 20.77 3.42
CA THR A 36 0.26 22.00 3.23
C THR A 36 0.52 22.30 1.75
N GLY A 37 0.11 21.42 0.84
CA GLY A 37 0.45 21.47 -0.58
C GLY A 37 1.72 20.70 -0.93
N ARG A 38 2.48 20.20 0.04
CA ARG A 38 3.68 19.41 -0.22
C ARG A 38 3.34 17.94 -0.43
N CYS A 39 3.69 17.46 -1.63
CA CYS A 39 3.47 16.08 -2.04
C CYS A 39 4.68 15.60 -2.83
N MET A 40 5.26 14.47 -2.44
CA MET A 40 6.42 13.89 -3.10
C MET A 40 6.16 12.43 -3.48
N ALA A 41 6.35 12.08 -4.75
CA ALA A 41 6.26 10.71 -5.20
C ALA A 41 7.39 9.87 -4.59
N LEU A 42 7.04 8.70 -4.05
CA LEU A 42 7.98 7.71 -3.56
C LEU A 42 8.17 6.60 -4.60
N ASN A 43 9.34 5.94 -4.55
CA ASN A 43 9.61 4.81 -5.42
C ASN A 43 8.58 3.70 -5.18
N SER A 44 7.92 3.27 -6.24
CA SER A 44 6.93 2.19 -6.19
C SER A 44 6.88 1.49 -7.55
N PHE A 45 6.69 0.18 -7.54
CA PHE A 45 6.67 -0.62 -8.76
C PHE A 45 5.26 -0.75 -9.35
N GLU A 46 4.31 -1.20 -8.53
CA GLU A 46 2.95 -1.53 -9.00
C GLU A 46 1.93 -0.45 -8.64
N ASN A 47 2.01 0.07 -7.42
CA ASN A 47 1.12 1.11 -6.91
C ASN A 47 1.72 2.50 -7.14
N ARG A 48 0.95 3.56 -6.90
CA ARG A 48 1.49 4.90 -6.75
C ARG A 48 1.51 5.27 -5.28
N VAL A 49 2.68 5.72 -4.82
CA VAL A 49 2.90 6.02 -3.40
C VAL A 49 3.45 7.43 -3.27
N TYR A 50 2.86 8.20 -2.38
CA TYR A 50 3.23 9.60 -2.16
C TYR A 50 3.46 9.87 -0.67
N ASP A 51 4.44 10.69 -0.38
CA ASP A 51 4.67 11.29 0.92
C ASP A 51 3.97 12.64 0.93
N VAL A 52 2.94 12.79 1.75
CA VAL A 52 2.08 13.98 1.83
C VAL A 52 2.29 14.66 3.17
N GLU A 53 2.52 15.97 3.16
CA GLU A 53 2.63 16.79 4.36
C GLU A 53 1.26 17.36 4.74
N LEU A 54 0.91 17.21 6.02
CA LEU A 54 -0.34 17.68 6.61
C LEU A 54 -0.11 18.92 7.46
N GLU A 55 -1.11 19.79 7.51
CA GLU A 55 -1.19 20.82 8.54
C GLU A 55 -1.44 20.15 9.88
N LEU A 56 -0.67 20.49 10.90
CA LEU A 56 -0.93 20.06 12.27
C LEU A 56 -1.86 21.07 12.94
N ASP A 57 -2.86 20.56 13.63
CA ASP A 57 -3.68 21.40 14.51
C ASP A 57 -2.82 21.92 15.67
N GLU A 58 -3.07 23.18 16.06
CA GLU A 58 -2.43 23.76 17.26
C GLU A 58 -2.74 22.88 18.47
N GLY A 59 -1.69 22.31 19.08
CA GLY A 59 -1.82 21.39 20.22
C GLY A 59 -1.88 19.90 19.86
N ALA A 60 -1.61 19.54 18.61
CA ALA A 60 -1.50 18.14 18.22
C ALA A 60 -0.48 17.40 19.11
N ALA A 61 -0.85 16.21 19.59
CA ALA A 61 0.04 15.41 20.42
C ALA A 61 1.32 15.04 19.63
N PRO A 62 2.49 15.02 20.30
CA PRO A 62 3.73 14.62 19.64
C PRO A 62 3.59 13.19 19.07
N ALA A 63 4.11 13.00 17.88
CA ALA A 63 4.12 11.68 17.26
C ALA A 63 4.89 10.67 18.11
N ALA A 64 4.49 9.41 18.06
CA ALA A 64 5.26 8.33 18.63
C ALA A 64 6.68 8.31 18.04
N LYS A 65 7.67 7.87 18.82
CA LYS A 65 9.07 7.84 18.39
C LYS A 65 9.24 7.11 17.07
N GLY A 66 9.86 7.78 16.09
CA GLY A 66 10.09 7.25 14.74
C GLY A 66 8.99 7.55 13.72
N PHE A 67 7.88 8.19 14.13
CA PHE A 67 6.81 8.61 13.24
C PHE A 67 6.84 10.14 13.04
N ALA A 68 6.57 10.60 11.82
CA ALA A 68 6.35 12.01 11.54
C ALA A 68 4.87 12.32 11.73
N ALA A 69 4.54 13.24 12.68
CA ALA A 69 3.16 13.60 12.99
C ALA A 69 2.48 14.30 11.81
N ASP A 70 3.25 15.12 11.12
CA ASP A 70 2.87 16.00 10.03
C ASP A 70 2.91 15.31 8.66
N ARG A 71 3.20 14.03 8.58
CA ARG A 71 3.36 13.34 7.29
C ARG A 71 2.58 12.04 7.22
N ARG A 72 2.04 11.77 6.03
CA ARG A 72 1.37 10.51 5.70
C ARG A 72 1.93 9.94 4.41
N VAL A 73 1.96 8.63 4.34
CA VAL A 73 2.21 7.92 3.08
C VAL A 73 0.86 7.55 2.48
N ALA A 74 0.52 8.16 1.36
CA ALA A 74 -0.69 7.85 0.60
C ALA A 74 -0.36 6.80 -0.47
N LYS A 75 -0.95 5.61 -0.35
CA LYS A 75 -0.80 4.49 -1.29
C LYS A 75 -2.05 4.35 -2.13
N PHE A 76 -1.93 4.58 -3.43
CA PHE A 76 -2.97 4.40 -4.42
C PHE A 76 -2.78 3.04 -5.11
N TYR A 77 -3.78 2.18 -5.00
CA TYR A 77 -3.73 0.83 -5.54
C TYR A 77 -4.03 0.85 -7.03
N ARG A 78 -3.27 0.08 -7.79
CA ARG A 78 -3.45 -0.01 -9.23
C ARG A 78 -4.85 -0.52 -9.58
N PRO A 79 -5.62 0.24 -10.40
CA PRO A 79 -6.96 -0.17 -10.81
C PRO A 79 -6.96 -1.55 -11.49
N GLY A 80 -7.97 -2.34 -11.18
CA GLY A 80 -8.14 -3.67 -11.78
C GLY A 80 -7.18 -4.76 -11.27
N ARG A 81 -6.19 -4.41 -10.44
CA ARG A 81 -5.22 -5.37 -9.92
C ARG A 81 -5.71 -6.12 -8.69
N TRP A 82 -6.31 -5.40 -7.75
CA TRP A 82 -6.75 -5.93 -6.47
C TRP A 82 -8.21 -5.55 -6.21
N SER A 83 -9.00 -6.49 -5.72
CA SER A 83 -10.33 -6.21 -5.22
C SER A 83 -10.28 -5.53 -3.86
N GLU A 84 -11.35 -4.83 -3.50
CA GLU A 84 -11.52 -4.25 -2.17
C GLU A 84 -11.25 -5.27 -1.05
N LYS A 85 -11.84 -6.47 -1.16
CA LYS A 85 -11.67 -7.54 -0.17
C LYS A 85 -10.20 -7.96 -0.01
N GLN A 86 -9.46 -8.05 -1.10
CA GLN A 86 -8.04 -8.38 -1.07
C GLN A 86 -7.21 -7.31 -0.37
N ILE A 87 -7.51 -6.03 -0.61
CA ILE A 87 -6.81 -4.92 0.05
C ILE A 87 -7.16 -4.88 1.54
N LEU A 88 -8.42 -5.06 1.90
CA LEU A 88 -8.84 -5.07 3.31
C LEU A 88 -8.26 -6.27 4.08
N GLU A 89 -8.06 -7.43 3.44
CA GLU A 89 -7.33 -8.54 4.06
C GLU A 89 -5.85 -8.21 4.30
N GLU A 90 -5.19 -7.45 3.39
CA GLU A 90 -3.85 -6.91 3.62
C GLU A 90 -3.83 -5.99 4.85
N HIS A 91 -4.78 -5.05 4.94
CA HIS A 91 -4.86 -4.11 6.07
C HIS A 91 -5.09 -4.85 7.39
N ARG A 92 -5.98 -5.82 7.41
CA ARG A 92 -6.23 -6.66 8.59
C ARG A 92 -4.97 -7.41 9.02
N PHE A 93 -4.25 -8.02 8.08
CA PHE A 93 -3.03 -8.74 8.39
C PHE A 93 -1.94 -7.80 8.98
N LEU A 94 -1.79 -6.60 8.43
CA LEU A 94 -0.88 -5.59 8.99
C LEU A 94 -1.26 -5.20 10.42
N GLN A 95 -2.56 -5.13 10.73
CA GLN A 95 -3.03 -4.88 12.08
C GLN A 95 -2.77 -6.07 13.00
N ASP A 96 -3.04 -7.31 12.56
CA ASP A 96 -2.73 -8.53 13.31
C ASP A 96 -1.22 -8.60 13.67
N LEU A 97 -0.34 -8.17 12.76
CA LEU A 97 1.10 -8.08 13.03
C LEU A 97 1.42 -7.07 14.14
N ARG A 98 0.77 -5.90 14.13
CA ARG A 98 0.94 -4.89 15.18
C ARG A 98 0.44 -5.38 16.53
N ASP A 99 -0.70 -6.02 16.55
CA ASP A 99 -1.29 -6.60 17.77
C ASP A 99 -0.41 -7.71 18.36
N ALA A 100 0.34 -8.41 17.50
CA ALA A 100 1.38 -9.37 17.90
C ALA A 100 2.75 -8.70 18.20
N GLU A 101 2.79 -7.37 18.36
CA GLU A 101 4.02 -6.60 18.65
C GLU A 101 5.14 -6.82 17.62
N ILE A 102 4.77 -7.05 16.37
CA ILE A 102 5.70 -7.07 15.23
C ILE A 102 5.75 -5.67 14.64
N PRO A 103 6.94 -5.10 14.37
CA PRO A 103 7.08 -3.74 13.84
C PRO A 103 6.62 -3.67 12.39
N ALA A 104 5.30 -3.61 12.18
CA ALA A 104 4.65 -3.44 10.89
C ALA A 104 4.00 -2.05 10.80
N VAL A 105 3.95 -1.51 9.59
CA VAL A 105 3.27 -0.24 9.28
C VAL A 105 1.87 -0.58 8.76
N ALA A 106 0.84 -0.39 9.58
CA ALA A 106 -0.54 -0.64 9.22
C ALA A 106 -1.23 0.62 8.69
N ALA A 107 -2.28 0.42 7.87
CA ALA A 107 -3.10 1.50 7.37
C ALA A 107 -3.79 2.26 8.51
N LEU A 108 -3.85 3.58 8.39
CA LEU A 108 -4.53 4.44 9.36
C LEU A 108 -6.03 4.46 9.09
N PRO A 109 -6.86 4.52 10.14
CA PRO A 109 -8.29 4.72 9.96
C PRO A 109 -8.57 6.15 9.51
N PHE A 110 -9.52 6.30 8.59
CA PHE A 110 -10.18 7.56 8.30
C PHE A 110 -11.17 7.94 9.42
N PRO A 111 -11.73 9.16 9.42
CA PRO A 111 -12.67 9.59 10.46
C PRO A 111 -13.90 8.67 10.63
N ASP A 112 -14.32 7.97 9.59
CA ASP A 112 -15.41 6.98 9.62
C ASP A 112 -14.97 5.57 10.08
N GLY A 113 -13.71 5.39 10.46
CA GLY A 113 -13.12 4.12 10.88
C GLY A 113 -12.70 3.20 9.76
N SER A 114 -13.00 3.50 8.48
CA SER A 114 -12.50 2.73 7.34
C SER A 114 -10.99 2.94 7.16
N THR A 115 -10.30 1.97 6.56
CA THR A 115 -8.86 2.08 6.23
C THR A 115 -8.61 2.16 4.72
N LEU A 116 -9.68 2.12 3.93
CA LEU A 116 -9.63 2.11 2.48
C LEU A 116 -10.72 3.02 1.93
N ARG A 117 -10.36 3.89 1.00
CA ARG A 117 -11.30 4.77 0.29
C ARG A 117 -11.04 4.76 -1.19
N LYS A 118 -12.03 5.25 -1.93
CA LYS A 118 -11.90 5.52 -3.35
C LYS A 118 -11.78 7.02 -3.60
N THR A 119 -10.98 7.38 -4.59
CA THR A 119 -10.97 8.75 -5.11
C THR A 119 -12.29 9.06 -5.82
N LYS A 120 -12.78 10.28 -5.72
CA LYS A 120 -13.99 10.71 -6.46
C LYS A 120 -13.78 10.67 -7.98
N GLN A 121 -12.58 10.98 -8.42
CA GLN A 121 -12.21 10.90 -9.82
C GLN A 121 -11.39 9.64 -10.09
N GLY A 122 -11.82 8.84 -11.06
CA GLY A 122 -11.09 7.65 -11.51
C GLY A 122 -11.31 6.39 -10.67
N ASP A 123 -12.10 6.44 -9.61
CA ASP A 123 -12.52 5.29 -8.78
C ASP A 123 -11.31 4.44 -8.28
N ILE A 124 -10.20 5.12 -7.93
CA ILE A 124 -8.95 4.48 -7.51
C ILE A 124 -8.98 4.24 -6.00
N TRP A 125 -8.74 3.00 -5.57
CA TRP A 125 -8.56 2.68 -4.17
C TRP A 125 -7.30 3.33 -3.60
N PHE A 126 -7.40 3.92 -2.40
CA PHE A 126 -6.24 4.43 -1.68
C PHE A 126 -6.36 4.24 -0.17
N ALA A 127 -5.22 4.22 0.49
CA ALA A 127 -5.08 4.13 1.93
C ALA A 127 -3.97 5.05 2.41
N LEU A 128 -4.05 5.48 3.67
CA LEU A 128 -3.05 6.30 4.34
C LEU A 128 -2.29 5.46 5.34
N PHE A 129 -0.99 5.67 5.39
CA PHE A 129 -0.08 5.01 6.33
C PHE A 129 0.74 6.06 7.09
N PRO A 130 1.19 5.77 8.31
CA PRO A 130 2.12 6.65 8.99
C PRO A 130 3.47 6.70 8.24
N LYS A 131 4.09 7.85 8.20
CA LYS A 131 5.45 7.99 7.70
C LYS A 131 6.42 7.54 8.78
N VAL A 132 7.14 6.47 8.51
CA VAL A 132 8.17 5.92 9.40
C VAL A 132 9.54 6.20 8.80
N GLY A 133 10.43 6.77 9.61
CA GLY A 133 11.82 6.97 9.23
C GLY A 133 12.60 5.65 9.30
N GLY A 134 13.61 5.53 8.47
CA GLY A 134 14.52 4.39 8.47
C GLY A 134 15.57 4.50 7.37
N ARG A 135 16.65 3.79 7.55
CA ARG A 135 17.71 3.65 6.53
C ARG A 135 18.00 2.17 6.33
N ALA A 136 17.96 1.73 5.09
CA ALA A 136 18.46 0.41 4.75
C ALA A 136 19.99 0.40 4.88
N PRO A 137 20.59 -0.62 5.51
CA PRO A 137 22.05 -0.81 5.47
C PRO A 137 22.47 -1.20 4.05
N ASP A 138 23.67 -0.79 3.66
CA ASP A 138 24.23 -1.16 2.36
C ASP A 138 24.53 -2.67 2.32
N GLU A 139 25.00 -3.22 3.46
CA GLU A 139 25.21 -4.66 3.67
C GLU A 139 24.66 -5.09 5.03
N PHE A 140 24.16 -6.31 5.10
CA PHE A 140 23.64 -6.88 6.35
C PHE A 140 24.71 -7.66 7.08
N THR A 141 24.86 -7.41 8.38
CA THR A 141 25.65 -8.25 9.27
C THR A 141 24.91 -9.56 9.58
N ASP A 142 25.65 -10.59 10.00
CA ASP A 142 25.04 -11.88 10.43
C ASP A 142 24.00 -11.71 11.53
N GLU A 143 24.23 -10.78 12.46
CA GLU A 143 23.30 -10.50 13.55
C GLU A 143 22.00 -9.86 13.01
N GLN A 144 22.09 -8.96 12.05
CA GLN A 144 20.93 -8.38 11.38
C GLN A 144 20.15 -9.44 10.58
N LEU A 145 20.85 -10.33 9.85
CA LEU A 145 20.19 -11.43 9.13
C LEU A 145 19.46 -12.38 10.10
N LYS A 146 20.07 -12.75 11.22
CA LYS A 146 19.40 -13.55 12.27
C LYS A 146 18.16 -12.85 12.83
N ARG A 147 18.24 -11.53 13.05
CA ARG A 147 17.09 -10.73 13.52
C ARG A 147 15.96 -10.70 12.49
N ILE A 148 16.28 -10.50 11.21
CA ILE A 148 15.32 -10.53 10.11
C ILE A 148 14.64 -11.90 10.03
N GLY A 149 15.42 -12.98 10.11
CA GLY A 149 14.88 -14.35 10.10
C GLY A 149 13.90 -14.61 11.25
N ARG A 150 14.21 -14.15 12.47
CA ARG A 150 13.29 -14.26 13.62
C ARG A 150 12.01 -13.44 13.42
N LEU A 151 12.12 -12.22 12.87
CA LEU A 151 10.94 -11.40 12.55
C LEU A 151 10.08 -12.08 11.49
N LEU A 152 10.68 -12.62 10.43
CA LEU A 152 9.96 -13.31 9.37
C LEU A 152 9.24 -14.56 9.90
N ALA A 153 9.87 -15.33 10.78
CA ALA A 153 9.21 -16.47 11.44
C ALA A 153 7.98 -16.05 12.26
N ARG A 154 8.07 -14.93 12.98
CA ARG A 154 6.91 -14.36 13.72
C ARG A 154 5.80 -13.91 12.77
N VAL A 155 6.15 -13.25 11.65
CA VAL A 155 5.18 -12.88 10.60
C VAL A 155 4.46 -14.11 10.06
N HIS A 156 5.17 -15.20 9.79
CA HIS A 156 4.58 -16.46 9.33
C HIS A 156 3.65 -17.09 10.36
N ASN A 157 4.01 -17.04 11.65
CA ASN A 157 3.15 -17.56 12.72
C ASN A 157 1.82 -16.79 12.81
N VAL A 158 1.86 -15.46 12.68
CA VAL A 158 0.65 -14.65 12.62
C VAL A 158 -0.15 -14.98 11.36
N GLY A 159 0.50 -15.10 10.20
CA GLY A 159 -0.17 -15.48 8.95
C GLY A 159 -0.84 -16.84 9.00
N ALA A 160 -0.22 -17.80 9.70
CA ALA A 160 -0.78 -19.16 9.87
C ALA A 160 -1.98 -19.24 10.83
N SER A 161 -2.20 -18.20 11.66
CA SER A 161 -3.30 -18.19 12.63
C SER A 161 -4.66 -17.86 12.05
N ARG A 162 -4.72 -17.41 10.79
CA ARG A 162 -5.96 -16.94 10.15
C ARG A 162 -5.95 -17.21 8.65
N GLU A 163 -7.10 -17.60 8.12
CA GLU A 163 -7.32 -17.72 6.69
C GLU A 163 -7.44 -16.33 6.01
N ALA A 164 -7.02 -16.29 4.75
CA ALA A 164 -7.12 -15.11 3.87
C ALA A 164 -7.79 -15.53 2.54
N PRO A 165 -9.11 -15.82 2.55
CA PRO A 165 -9.80 -16.44 1.43
C PRO A 165 -9.86 -15.60 0.17
N SER A 166 -9.69 -14.27 0.28
CA SER A 166 -9.68 -13.38 -0.88
C SER A 166 -8.28 -13.21 -1.48
N ARG A 167 -7.20 -13.59 -0.77
CA ARG A 167 -5.84 -13.48 -1.27
C ARG A 167 -5.52 -14.56 -2.29
N ILE A 168 -4.60 -14.24 -3.19
CA ILE A 168 -4.11 -15.19 -4.21
C ILE A 168 -3.32 -16.29 -3.51
N LEU A 169 -3.67 -17.54 -3.79
CA LEU A 169 -2.85 -18.68 -3.38
C LEU A 169 -1.58 -18.70 -4.22
N ILE A 170 -0.43 -18.59 -3.57
CA ILE A 170 0.87 -18.74 -4.21
C ILE A 170 1.25 -20.22 -4.21
N GLY A 171 1.31 -20.80 -5.40
CA GLY A 171 1.62 -22.23 -5.56
C GLY A 171 2.09 -22.54 -6.98
N PRO A 172 2.50 -23.80 -7.24
CA PRO A 172 3.01 -24.21 -8.55
C PRO A 172 2.00 -24.01 -9.69
N ASP A 173 0.71 -24.16 -9.42
CA ASP A 173 -0.33 -23.99 -10.43
C ASP A 173 -0.57 -22.53 -10.74
N SER A 174 -0.70 -21.66 -9.73
CA SER A 174 -1.02 -20.23 -9.91
C SER A 174 0.17 -19.41 -10.41
N TYR A 175 1.38 -19.72 -9.96
CA TYR A 175 2.59 -18.95 -10.31
C TYR A 175 3.54 -19.67 -11.29
N GLY A 176 3.32 -20.94 -11.55
CA GLY A 176 4.09 -21.72 -12.52
C GLY A 176 3.25 -22.04 -13.75
N ARG A 177 2.37 -23.05 -13.63
CA ARG A 177 1.62 -23.62 -14.77
C ARG A 177 0.74 -22.60 -15.47
N ALA A 178 -0.04 -21.81 -14.73
CA ALA A 178 -0.94 -20.81 -15.32
C ALA A 178 -0.17 -19.75 -16.13
N ASN A 179 0.98 -19.30 -15.62
CA ASN A 179 1.83 -18.34 -16.34
C ASN A 179 2.47 -18.97 -17.58
N LEU A 180 2.91 -20.20 -17.50
CA LEU A 180 3.45 -20.94 -18.65
C LEU A 180 2.39 -21.12 -19.73
N GLU A 181 1.17 -21.55 -19.36
CA GLU A 181 0.07 -21.70 -20.30
C GLU A 181 -0.32 -20.38 -20.97
N PHE A 182 -0.27 -19.27 -20.21
CA PHE A 182 -0.51 -17.93 -20.77
C PHE A 182 0.55 -17.57 -21.84
N LEU A 183 1.81 -17.79 -21.54
CA LEU A 183 2.92 -17.51 -22.47
C LEU A 183 2.89 -18.42 -23.71
N LEU A 184 2.46 -19.68 -23.57
CA LEU A 184 2.38 -20.61 -24.68
C LEU A 184 1.19 -20.36 -25.61
N LYS A 185 0.15 -19.68 -25.16
CA LYS A 185 -1.00 -19.30 -25.99
C LYS A 185 -0.70 -18.21 -27.00
N GLY A 186 0.40 -17.47 -26.81
CA GLY A 186 0.97 -16.51 -27.75
C GLY A 186 -0.04 -15.51 -28.29
N ASP A 187 -0.26 -14.39 -27.63
CA ASP A 187 -0.95 -13.23 -28.22
C ASP A 187 0.08 -12.12 -28.49
#